data_e66061aacb435d77a3d4ae5c9cdf5de4
#
_entry.id   e66061aacb435d77a3d4ae5c9cdf5de4
#
_cell.length_a   1.000
_cell.length_b   1.000
_cell.length_c   1.000
_cell.angle_alpha   90.00
_cell.angle_beta   90.00
_cell.angle_gamma   90.00
#
_symmetry.space_group_name_H-M   'P 1'
#
loop_
_entity.id
_entity.type
_entity.pdbx_description
1 polymer ?
#
loop_
_entity_poly.entity_id
_entity_poly.type
_entity_poly.pdbx_seq_one_letter_code
_entity_poly.pdbx_strand_id
1 'polypeptide(L)'
;MKNALVGIIMGSSSDSRIMHGAAEILDEFGVQHEDQIISAHRTPTRLEEYAKHAEKNGFKAIIAGAGGAAHLPGMIASHTVLPVIGVPILVYNDKQQKKSAFGGLDSLLSISEMPSGSPVVTVGVNKSLNAGIYALKIPVSYTHLTLPTKA
;
A
#
# COMPACT_ATOMS: atom_id res chain seq x y z
N MET A 1 -13.46 12.77 15.58
CA MET A 1 -13.02 11.74 14.63
C MET A 1 -11.55 11.45 14.84
N LYS A 2 -11.19 10.20 14.91
CA LYS A 2 -9.79 9.81 15.04
C LYS A 2 -9.07 10.03 13.71
N ASN A 3 -7.87 10.59 13.76
CA ASN A 3 -7.05 10.73 12.57
C ASN A 3 -6.37 9.39 12.26
N ALA A 4 -6.57 8.88 11.06
CA ALA A 4 -5.81 7.75 10.58
C ALA A 4 -4.39 8.22 10.25
N LEU A 5 -3.37 7.48 10.71
CA LEU A 5 -1.97 7.81 10.46
C LEU A 5 -1.44 7.14 9.20
N VAL A 6 -1.99 6.00 8.84
CA VAL A 6 -1.57 5.24 7.65
C VAL A 6 -2.80 4.91 6.81
N GLY A 7 -2.71 5.21 5.53
CA GLY A 7 -3.72 4.78 4.56
C GLY A 7 -3.33 3.42 3.99
N ILE A 8 -4.29 2.51 3.88
CA ILE A 8 -4.11 1.23 3.19
C ILE A 8 -5.09 1.22 2.04
N ILE A 9 -4.58 1.22 0.82
CA ILE A 9 -5.42 1.20 -0.37
C ILE A 9 -5.08 0.04 -1.27
N MET A 10 -6.08 -0.48 -1.95
CA MET A 10 -5.95 -1.61 -2.85
C MET A 10 -6.87 -1.45 -4.05
N GLY A 11 -6.47 -2.00 -5.19
CA GLY A 11 -7.19 -1.80 -6.44
C GLY A 11 -8.46 -2.64 -6.57
N SER A 12 -8.60 -3.69 -5.79
CA SER A 12 -9.71 -4.63 -5.90
C SER A 12 -10.00 -5.28 -4.55
N SER A 13 -11.25 -5.69 -4.35
CA SER A 13 -11.63 -6.46 -3.17
C SER A 13 -10.91 -7.80 -3.07
N SER A 14 -10.49 -8.36 -4.19
CA SER A 14 -9.72 -9.61 -4.21
C SER A 14 -8.33 -9.46 -3.58
N ASP A 15 -7.85 -8.24 -3.43
CA ASP A 15 -6.55 -7.94 -2.83
C ASP A 15 -6.61 -7.86 -1.29
N SER A 16 -7.81 -7.76 -0.72
CA SER A 16 -8.00 -7.47 0.71
C SER A 16 -7.37 -8.51 1.62
N ARG A 17 -7.43 -9.79 1.26
CA ARG A 17 -6.83 -10.86 2.06
C ARG A 17 -5.32 -10.67 2.17
N ILE A 18 -4.67 -10.27 1.08
CA ILE A 18 -3.23 -10.03 1.06
C ILE A 18 -2.90 -8.76 1.84
N MET A 19 -3.64 -7.69 1.63
CA MET A 19 -3.39 -6.40 2.29
C MET A 19 -3.70 -6.44 3.79
N HIS A 20 -4.46 -7.41 4.26
CA HIS A 20 -4.79 -7.58 5.67
C HIS A 20 -3.55 -7.69 6.57
N GLY A 21 -2.45 -8.26 6.06
CA GLY A 21 -1.20 -8.35 6.81
C GLY A 21 -0.66 -6.98 7.26
N ALA A 22 -0.83 -5.95 6.43
CA ALA A 22 -0.45 -4.59 6.82
C ALA A 22 -1.34 -4.05 7.93
N ALA A 23 -2.65 -4.27 7.83
CA ALA A 23 -3.61 -3.84 8.85
C ALA A 23 -3.33 -4.51 10.20
N GLU A 24 -3.08 -5.82 10.19
CA GLU A 24 -2.79 -6.58 11.42
C GLU A 24 -1.60 -6.03 12.19
N ILE A 25 -0.49 -5.76 11.51
CA ILE A 25 0.71 -5.28 12.20
C ILE A 25 0.53 -3.85 12.69
N LEU A 26 -0.19 -3.00 11.97
CA LEU A 26 -0.51 -1.67 12.44
C LEU A 26 -1.40 -1.72 13.68
N ASP A 27 -2.40 -2.59 13.70
CA ASP A 27 -3.27 -2.79 14.84
C ASP A 27 -2.48 -3.28 16.06
N GLU A 28 -1.55 -4.22 15.86
CA GLU A 28 -0.72 -4.76 16.94
C GLU A 28 0.09 -3.66 17.63
N PHE A 29 0.57 -2.67 16.88
CA PHE A 29 1.33 -1.54 17.42
C PHE A 29 0.48 -0.31 17.73
N GLY A 30 -0.84 -0.42 17.66
CA GLY A 30 -1.75 0.65 18.03
C GLY A 30 -1.74 1.83 17.08
N VAL A 31 -1.31 1.64 15.84
CA VAL A 31 -1.31 2.69 14.82
C VAL A 31 -2.62 2.66 14.05
N GLN A 32 -3.27 3.81 14.01
CA GLN A 32 -4.54 3.95 13.28
C GLN A 32 -4.31 3.87 11.78
N HIS A 33 -5.23 3.21 11.09
CA HIS A 33 -5.21 3.13 9.64
C HIS A 33 -6.62 3.22 9.07
N GLU A 34 -6.70 3.57 7.81
CA GLU A 34 -7.94 3.59 7.06
C GLU A 34 -7.76 2.76 5.80
N ASP A 35 -8.63 1.78 5.62
CA ASP A 35 -8.54 0.83 4.52
C ASP A 35 -9.59 1.16 3.47
N GLN A 36 -9.18 1.35 2.21
CA GLN A 36 -10.09 1.64 1.12
C GLN A 36 -9.73 0.87 -0.14
N ILE A 37 -10.76 0.56 -0.93
CA ILE A 37 -10.62 0.03 -2.29
C ILE A 37 -10.75 1.20 -3.24
N ILE A 38 -9.68 1.51 -3.97
CA ILE A 38 -9.64 2.59 -4.96
C ILE A 38 -8.96 2.04 -6.21
N SER A 39 -9.72 1.93 -7.30
CA SER A 39 -9.17 1.45 -8.56
C SER A 39 -8.56 2.61 -9.36
N ALA A 40 -7.28 2.51 -9.69
CA ALA A 40 -6.60 3.50 -10.50
C ALA A 40 -7.23 3.64 -11.89
N HIS A 41 -7.67 2.53 -12.47
CA HIS A 41 -8.23 2.51 -13.83
C HIS A 41 -9.72 2.82 -13.89
N ARG A 42 -10.47 2.44 -12.85
CA ARG A 42 -11.93 2.57 -12.83
C ARG A 42 -12.42 3.82 -12.12
N THR A 43 -11.68 4.30 -11.13
CA THR A 43 -12.04 5.47 -10.32
C THR A 43 -10.87 6.44 -10.19
N PRO A 44 -10.34 6.96 -11.32
CA PRO A 44 -9.14 7.81 -11.28
C PRO A 44 -9.34 9.12 -10.54
N THR A 45 -10.54 9.72 -10.62
CA THR A 45 -10.85 10.96 -9.89
C THR A 45 -10.82 10.75 -8.38
N ARG A 46 -11.39 9.64 -7.92
CA ARG A 46 -11.37 9.29 -6.50
C ARG A 46 -9.96 9.06 -6.00
N LEU A 47 -9.12 8.42 -6.81
CA LEU A 47 -7.70 8.22 -6.50
C LEU A 47 -6.98 9.55 -6.33
N GLU A 48 -7.16 10.46 -7.28
CA GLU A 48 -6.53 11.77 -7.24
C GLU A 48 -6.95 12.57 -6.01
N GLU A 49 -8.24 12.60 -5.71
CA GLU A 49 -8.78 13.30 -4.53
C GLU A 49 -8.23 12.70 -3.23
N TYR A 50 -8.22 11.38 -3.14
CA TYR A 50 -7.66 10.69 -1.97
C TYR A 50 -6.21 11.09 -1.74
N ALA A 51 -5.39 11.02 -2.79
CA ALA A 51 -3.96 11.31 -2.68
C ALA A 51 -3.69 12.78 -2.33
N LYS A 52 -4.41 13.70 -2.95
CA LYS A 52 -4.24 15.14 -2.70
C LYS A 52 -4.64 15.55 -1.30
N HIS A 53 -5.60 14.88 -0.69
CA HIS A 53 -6.10 15.23 0.64
C HIS A 53 -5.53 14.40 1.77
N ALA A 54 -4.73 13.37 1.46
CA ALA A 54 -4.24 12.43 2.46
C ALA A 54 -3.41 13.11 3.56
N GLU A 55 -2.46 13.97 3.20
CA GLU A 55 -1.65 14.69 4.18
C GLU A 55 -2.51 15.57 5.08
N LYS A 56 -3.42 16.32 4.50
CA LYS A 56 -4.35 17.20 5.24
C LYS A 56 -5.23 16.39 6.19
N ASN A 57 -5.60 15.18 5.80
CA ASN A 57 -6.44 14.31 6.61
C ASN A 57 -5.67 13.56 7.72
N GLY A 58 -4.39 13.84 7.87
CA GLY A 58 -3.57 13.29 8.95
C GLY A 58 -2.79 12.05 8.62
N PHE A 59 -2.84 11.57 7.38
CA PHE A 59 -2.00 10.44 6.96
C PHE A 59 -0.52 10.82 6.97
N LYS A 60 0.31 9.86 7.36
CA LYS A 60 1.77 10.00 7.37
C LYS A 60 2.45 9.11 6.35
N ALA A 61 1.76 8.07 5.91
CA ALA A 61 2.22 7.16 4.87
C ALA A 61 1.01 6.49 4.22
N ILE A 62 1.20 6.00 3.01
CA ILE A 62 0.18 5.24 2.29
C ILE A 62 0.78 3.91 1.85
N ILE A 63 0.11 2.82 2.20
CA ILE A 63 0.44 1.48 1.71
C ILE A 63 -0.54 1.17 0.59
N ALA A 64 -0.02 0.93 -0.60
CA ALA A 64 -0.85 0.72 -1.78
C ALA A 64 -0.52 -0.63 -2.42
N GLY A 65 -1.53 -1.47 -2.58
CA GLY A 65 -1.39 -2.79 -3.19
C GLY A 65 -2.14 -2.91 -4.51
N ALA A 66 -1.50 -3.54 -5.47
CA ALA A 66 -2.11 -3.80 -6.77
C ALA A 66 -1.44 -4.99 -7.48
N GLY A 67 -2.20 -5.69 -8.30
CA GLY A 67 -1.71 -6.79 -9.11
C GLY A 67 -1.71 -6.49 -10.60
N GLY A 68 -1.11 -7.37 -11.38
CA GLY A 68 -1.00 -7.21 -12.82
C GLY A 68 -0.21 -5.96 -13.21
N ALA A 69 -0.76 -5.14 -14.09
CA ALA A 69 -0.25 -3.80 -14.37
C ALA A 69 -0.58 -2.89 -13.18
N ALA A 70 0.26 -2.95 -12.17
CA ALA A 70 0.00 -2.40 -10.83
C ALA A 70 0.30 -0.90 -10.78
N HIS A 71 -0.56 -0.10 -11.39
CA HIS A 71 -0.37 1.34 -11.53
C HIS A 71 -0.78 2.14 -10.29
N LEU A 72 -1.58 1.57 -9.39
CA LEU A 72 -2.12 2.29 -8.24
C LEU A 72 -1.06 2.96 -7.36
N PRO A 73 0.00 2.27 -6.92
CA PRO A 73 0.99 2.91 -6.06
C PRO A 73 1.68 4.10 -6.71
N GLY A 74 2.09 3.97 -7.97
CA GLY A 74 2.75 5.04 -8.71
C GLY A 74 1.83 6.22 -8.97
N MET A 75 0.56 5.97 -9.27
CA MET A 75 -0.41 7.03 -9.47
C MET A 75 -0.71 7.80 -8.17
N ILE A 76 -0.80 7.10 -7.05
CA ILE A 76 -0.91 7.75 -5.74
C ILE A 76 0.32 8.61 -5.46
N ALA A 77 1.51 8.06 -5.68
CA ALA A 77 2.76 8.77 -5.42
C ALA A 77 2.89 10.07 -6.23
N SER A 78 2.32 10.10 -7.43
CA SER A 78 2.35 11.29 -8.29
C SER A 78 1.49 12.44 -7.77
N HIS A 79 0.56 12.19 -6.86
CA HIS A 79 -0.39 13.17 -6.34
C HIS A 79 -0.20 13.52 -4.86
N THR A 80 0.81 12.96 -4.20
CA THR A 80 1.04 13.21 -2.77
C THR A 80 2.52 13.36 -2.48
N VAL A 81 2.84 14.12 -1.43
CA VAL A 81 4.19 14.23 -0.89
C VAL A 81 4.47 13.17 0.18
N LEU A 82 3.45 12.40 0.55
CA LEU A 82 3.60 11.35 1.56
C LEU A 82 4.41 10.17 1.01
N PRO A 83 5.13 9.45 1.87
CA PRO A 83 5.75 8.19 1.48
C PRO A 83 4.69 7.19 1.02
N VAL A 84 4.93 6.56 -0.12
CA VAL A 84 4.07 5.49 -0.66
C VAL A 84 4.85 4.19 -0.66
N ILE A 85 4.29 3.17 -0.04
CA ILE A 85 4.86 1.83 0.03
C ILE A 85 4.00 0.91 -0.81
N GLY A 86 4.57 0.40 -1.88
CA GLY A 86 3.88 -0.47 -2.83
C GLY A 86 3.97 -1.93 -2.46
N VAL A 87 2.83 -2.63 -2.56
CA VAL A 87 2.75 -4.07 -2.36
C VAL A 87 2.37 -4.72 -3.70
N PRO A 88 3.32 -5.39 -4.36
CA PRO A 88 2.98 -6.17 -5.55
C PRO A 88 2.10 -7.35 -5.15
N ILE A 89 0.98 -7.53 -5.84
CA ILE A 89 0.01 -8.55 -5.49
C ILE A 89 -0.08 -9.62 -6.57
N LEU A 90 -0.05 -10.86 -6.15
CA LEU A 90 -0.38 -12.01 -6.96
C LEU A 90 -1.53 -12.75 -6.29
N VAL A 91 -2.68 -12.78 -6.99
CA VAL A 91 -3.88 -13.45 -6.50
C VAL A 91 -4.05 -14.79 -7.21
N TYR A 92 -4.54 -15.79 -6.48
CA TYR A 92 -4.92 -17.08 -7.02
C TYR A 92 -6.45 -17.14 -7.14
N ASN A 93 -6.93 -17.86 -8.14
CA ASN A 93 -8.36 -18.14 -8.25
C ASN A 93 -8.76 -19.28 -7.31
N ASP A 94 -10.04 -19.64 -7.28
CA ASP A 94 -10.57 -20.70 -6.43
C ASP A 94 -9.95 -22.09 -6.71
N LYS A 95 -9.38 -22.27 -7.90
CA LYS A 95 -8.68 -23.49 -8.30
C LYS A 95 -7.19 -23.44 -8.01
N GLN A 96 -6.74 -22.47 -7.20
CA GLN A 96 -5.34 -22.23 -6.87
C GLN A 96 -4.45 -21.95 -8.09
N GLN A 97 -5.05 -21.42 -9.15
CA GLN A 97 -4.31 -21.01 -10.35
C GLN A 97 -3.99 -19.51 -10.26
N LYS A 98 -2.79 -19.14 -10.67
CA LYS A 98 -2.36 -17.75 -10.71
C LYS A 98 -3.25 -16.94 -11.66
N LYS A 99 -3.72 -15.79 -11.20
CA LYS A 99 -4.49 -14.87 -12.05
C LYS A 99 -3.58 -14.03 -12.98
N SER A 100 -2.27 -14.11 -12.80
CA SER A 100 -1.30 -13.40 -13.64
C SER A 100 -0.49 -14.42 -14.45
N ALA A 101 -0.29 -14.12 -15.73
CA ALA A 101 0.56 -14.91 -16.61
C ALA A 101 2.05 -14.85 -16.20
N PHE A 102 2.44 -13.80 -15.48
CA PHE A 102 3.84 -13.52 -15.15
C PHE A 102 4.18 -13.78 -13.67
N GLY A 103 3.27 -14.38 -12.90
CA GLY A 103 3.55 -14.85 -11.54
C GLY A 103 3.95 -13.76 -10.53
N GLY A 104 3.42 -12.56 -10.67
CA GLY A 104 3.73 -11.44 -9.77
C GLY A 104 4.90 -10.58 -10.24
N LEU A 105 5.69 -11.03 -11.22
CA LEU A 105 6.77 -10.22 -11.77
C LEU A 105 6.23 -8.95 -12.45
N ASP A 106 5.08 -9.05 -13.10
CA ASP A 106 4.38 -7.94 -13.72
C ASP A 106 4.06 -6.82 -12.71
N SER A 107 3.46 -7.16 -11.58
CA SER A 107 3.14 -6.19 -10.54
C SER A 107 4.39 -5.67 -9.84
N LEU A 108 5.36 -6.52 -9.57
CA LEU A 108 6.63 -6.11 -8.97
C LEU A 108 7.34 -5.08 -9.84
N LEU A 109 7.48 -5.33 -11.13
CA LEU A 109 8.14 -4.40 -12.05
C LEU A 109 7.34 -3.11 -12.24
N SER A 110 6.01 -3.20 -12.34
CA SER A 110 5.15 -2.02 -12.48
C SER A 110 5.31 -1.04 -11.31
N ILE A 111 5.48 -1.58 -10.10
CA ILE A 111 5.58 -0.75 -8.89
C ILE A 111 7.00 -0.25 -8.69
N SER A 112 8.02 -1.06 -8.96
CA SER A 112 9.41 -0.71 -8.68
C SER A 112 10.05 0.20 -9.73
N GLU A 113 9.62 0.11 -10.99
CA GLU A 113 10.21 0.85 -12.12
C GLU A 113 9.57 2.24 -12.30
N MET A 114 9.54 3.02 -11.21
CA MET A 114 8.99 4.37 -11.25
C MET A 114 9.98 5.38 -11.84
N PRO A 115 9.49 6.40 -12.58
CA PRO A 115 10.35 7.44 -13.10
C PRO A 115 10.96 8.31 -11.99
N SER A 116 12.10 8.92 -12.29
CA SER A 116 12.74 9.86 -11.36
C SER A 116 11.78 10.97 -10.95
N GLY A 117 11.72 11.24 -9.67
CA GLY A 117 10.83 12.28 -9.10
C GLY A 117 9.53 11.75 -8.51
N SER A 118 9.17 10.50 -8.81
CA SER A 118 7.95 9.90 -8.27
C SER A 118 8.24 8.49 -7.71
N PRO A 119 9.02 8.41 -6.62
CA PRO A 119 9.44 7.11 -6.08
C PRO A 119 8.32 6.38 -5.34
N VAL A 120 8.34 5.06 -5.44
CA VAL A 120 7.54 4.17 -4.60
C VAL A 120 8.49 3.15 -3.98
N VAL A 121 8.48 3.03 -2.67
CA VAL A 121 9.20 1.95 -1.99
C VAL A 121 8.43 0.65 -2.19
N THR A 122 9.10 -0.40 -2.60
CA THR A 122 8.45 -1.66 -2.96
C THR A 122 8.90 -2.80 -2.04
N VAL A 123 7.93 -3.53 -1.49
CA VAL A 123 8.21 -4.78 -0.77
C VAL A 123 8.10 -5.96 -1.74
N GLY A 124 8.41 -7.17 -1.27
CA GLY A 124 8.26 -8.37 -2.11
C GLY A 124 6.80 -8.69 -2.43
N VAL A 125 6.59 -9.60 -3.38
CA VAL A 125 5.25 -10.02 -3.80
C VAL A 125 4.46 -10.55 -2.61
N ASN A 126 3.26 -10.04 -2.42
CA ASN A 126 2.34 -10.38 -1.32
C ASN A 126 2.87 -10.11 0.10
N LYS A 127 3.92 -9.30 0.23
CA LYS A 127 4.56 -9.01 1.52
C LYS A 127 3.96 -7.77 2.20
N SER A 128 2.65 -7.71 2.34
CA SER A 128 1.96 -6.58 2.97
C SER A 128 2.35 -6.39 4.44
N LEU A 129 2.66 -7.48 5.16
CA LEU A 129 3.17 -7.39 6.52
C LEU A 129 4.44 -6.54 6.57
N ASN A 130 5.37 -6.77 5.65
CA ASN A 130 6.60 -5.96 5.56
C ASN A 130 6.30 -4.50 5.23
N ALA A 131 5.29 -4.23 4.43
CA ALA A 131 4.86 -2.86 4.15
C ALA A 131 4.37 -2.16 5.42
N GLY A 132 3.58 -2.84 6.23
CA GLY A 132 3.13 -2.33 7.52
C GLY A 132 4.29 -2.06 8.48
N ILE A 133 5.25 -2.99 8.57
CA ILE A 133 6.45 -2.81 9.39
C ILE A 133 7.27 -1.61 8.90
N TYR A 134 7.41 -1.46 7.59
CA TYR A 134 8.15 -0.33 7.03
C TYR A 134 7.46 1.00 7.37
N ALA A 135 6.15 1.05 7.30
CA ALA A 135 5.39 2.24 7.69
C ALA A 135 5.65 2.62 9.16
N LEU A 136 5.75 1.62 10.04
CA LEU A 136 6.08 1.85 11.45
C LEU A 136 7.47 2.46 11.65
N LYS A 137 8.38 2.27 10.70
CA LYS A 137 9.75 2.80 10.76
C LYS A 137 9.87 4.24 10.27
N ILE A 138 8.84 4.79 9.68
CA ILE A 138 8.86 6.17 9.20
C ILE A 138 8.90 7.10 10.41
N PRO A 139 9.86 8.05 10.48
CA PRO A 139 10.03 8.91 11.65
C PRO A 139 8.95 9.98 11.72
N VAL A 140 7.86 9.65 12.38
CA VAL A 140 6.75 10.56 12.70
C VAL A 140 6.54 10.54 14.21
N SER A 141 5.32 10.70 14.69
CA SER A 141 5.00 10.75 16.12
C SER A 141 4.92 9.35 16.75
N TYR A 142 5.81 8.43 16.39
CA TYR A 142 5.86 7.07 16.95
C TYR A 142 6.94 6.91 18.02
N THR A 143 7.36 7.98 18.66
CA THR A 143 8.51 7.94 19.59
C THR A 143 8.31 7.00 20.78
N HIS A 144 7.07 6.66 21.10
CA HIS A 144 6.75 5.74 22.19
C HIS A 144 6.60 4.28 21.74
N LEU A 145 6.71 4.00 20.44
CA LEU A 145 6.51 2.65 19.91
C LEU A 145 7.81 1.85 19.91
N THR A 146 7.68 0.57 20.26
CA THR A 146 8.77 -0.39 20.12
C THR A 146 8.57 -1.15 18.82
N LEU A 147 9.47 -0.99 17.86
CA LEU A 147 9.39 -1.64 16.57
C LEU A 147 9.82 -3.11 16.65
N PRO A 148 9.31 -3.97 15.73
CA PRO A 148 9.79 -5.35 15.64
C PRO A 148 11.28 -5.41 15.38
N THR A 149 12.02 -6.22 16.13
CA THR A 149 13.46 -6.34 16.03
C THR A 149 13.93 -7.62 15.36
N LYS A 150 13.01 -8.52 15.04
CA LYS A 150 13.32 -9.76 14.32
C LYS A 150 12.31 -10.01 13.21
N ALA A 151 12.77 -10.73 12.23
CA ALA A 151 11.95 -11.11 11.09
C ALA A 151 10.87 -12.12 11.48
#